data_b8745be09d44e60b12be9c55fe355920
#
_entry.id   b8745be09d44e60b12be9c55fe355920
#
_cell.length_a   1.000
_cell.length_b   1.000
_cell.length_c   1.000
_cell.angle_alpha   90.00
_cell.angle_beta   90.00
_cell.angle_gamma   90.00
#
_symmetry.space_group_name_H-M   'P 1'
#
loop_
_entity.id
_entity.type
_entity.pdbx_description
1 polymer ?
#
loop_
_entity_poly.entity_id
_entity_poly.type
_entity_poly.pdbx_seq_one_letter_code
_entity_poly.pdbx_strand_id
1 'polypeptide(L)'
;MNLKTIVIISMVPFTSISANEHTKIENKPTSRCCNVIPKGEIKNPIFLRQDPEKKIAEVFIIATFDKSNYGMNFNGLSKSEGGYEIPFGWKVKVTFCNNSDVPHSVMVVEADVAERKINLGDTPYFDGATTPKPNTLGTTSKVEKFEFTPDESGEFSFACGFPTHSANGHRIFLNIKKDLKKAAFITPEKNKPKAK
;
A
#
# COMPACT_ATOMS: atom_id res chain seq x y z
N MET A 1 -20.11 53.28 -58.03
CA MET A 1 -19.21 52.12 -58.21
C MET A 1 -19.25 51.31 -56.93
N ASN A 2 -20.01 50.24 -56.92
CA ASN A 2 -20.17 49.38 -55.73
C ASN A 2 -19.19 48.23 -55.78
N LEU A 3 -18.24 48.20 -54.86
CA LEU A 3 -17.29 47.10 -54.67
C LEU A 3 -17.94 46.03 -53.78
N LYS A 4 -18.25 44.84 -54.30
CA LYS A 4 -18.75 43.69 -53.56
C LYS A 4 -17.56 42.97 -53.02
N THR A 5 -17.43 42.94 -51.67
CA THR A 5 -16.46 42.14 -50.98
C THR A 5 -16.92 40.67 -50.95
N ILE A 6 -16.19 39.80 -51.56
CA ILE A 6 -16.42 38.33 -51.51
C ILE A 6 -15.67 37.78 -50.31
N VAL A 7 -16.38 37.25 -49.33
CA VAL A 7 -15.81 36.50 -48.20
C VAL A 7 -15.73 35.02 -48.62
N ILE A 8 -14.51 34.51 -48.72
CA ILE A 8 -14.26 33.08 -48.96
C ILE A 8 -14.12 32.42 -47.59
N ILE A 9 -15.12 31.59 -47.21
CA ILE A 9 -15.06 30.74 -46.04
C ILE A 9 -14.38 29.44 -46.44
N SER A 10 -13.16 29.22 -45.97
CA SER A 10 -12.47 27.95 -46.13
C SER A 10 -12.99 26.92 -45.09
N MET A 11 -13.68 25.91 -45.57
CA MET A 11 -14.03 24.75 -44.74
C MET A 11 -12.80 23.89 -44.51
N VAL A 12 -12.35 23.78 -43.24
CA VAL A 12 -11.37 22.80 -42.81
C VAL A 12 -12.10 21.46 -42.55
N PRO A 13 -11.66 20.36 -43.13
CA PRO A 13 -12.32 19.08 -42.85
C PRO A 13 -12.06 18.62 -41.42
N PHE A 14 -13.12 18.37 -40.70
CA PHE A 14 -13.10 17.73 -39.39
C PHE A 14 -12.68 16.27 -39.56
N THR A 15 -11.43 15.92 -39.27
CA THR A 15 -11.01 14.53 -39.16
C THR A 15 -11.54 13.97 -37.85
N SER A 16 -12.42 13.01 -37.95
CA SER A 16 -12.94 12.21 -36.83
C SER A 16 -11.77 11.44 -36.20
N ILE A 17 -11.40 11.83 -34.95
CA ILE A 17 -10.49 11.07 -34.12
C ILE A 17 -11.27 9.86 -33.62
N SER A 18 -10.94 8.69 -34.12
CA SER A 18 -11.46 7.41 -33.63
C SER A 18 -10.98 7.18 -32.20
N ALA A 19 -11.93 7.26 -31.25
CA ALA A 19 -11.69 6.86 -29.88
C ALA A 19 -11.80 5.34 -29.80
N ASN A 20 -10.68 4.62 -29.83
CA ASN A 20 -10.60 3.27 -29.27
C ASN A 20 -9.12 2.82 -29.14
N GLU A 21 -8.50 3.23 -28.06
CA GLU A 21 -7.43 2.43 -27.45
C GLU A 21 -7.75 2.29 -25.95
N HIS A 22 -8.48 1.23 -25.63
CA HIS A 22 -8.46 0.68 -24.29
C HIS A 22 -7.05 0.17 -24.01
N THR A 23 -6.17 1.03 -23.58
CA THR A 23 -4.88 0.63 -23.00
C THR A 23 -5.20 -0.23 -21.77
N LYS A 24 -5.00 -1.53 -21.89
CA LYS A 24 -4.84 -2.44 -20.76
C LYS A 24 -3.73 -1.86 -19.88
N ILE A 25 -4.12 -1.19 -18.80
CA ILE A 25 -3.18 -0.75 -17.77
C ILE A 25 -2.73 -2.03 -17.06
N GLU A 26 -1.60 -2.58 -17.50
CA GLU A 26 -0.90 -3.61 -16.74
C GLU A 26 -0.51 -2.98 -15.40
N ASN A 27 -1.02 -3.54 -14.31
CA ASN A 27 -0.64 -3.20 -12.93
C ASN A 27 0.81 -3.66 -12.68
N LYS A 28 1.77 -3.01 -13.31
CA LYS A 28 3.19 -3.19 -13.02
C LYS A 28 3.53 -2.26 -11.86
N PRO A 29 4.14 -2.76 -10.76
CA PRO A 29 4.69 -1.87 -9.75
C PRO A 29 5.64 -0.91 -10.46
N THR A 30 5.48 0.39 -10.22
CA THR A 30 6.32 1.39 -10.85
C THR A 30 7.78 1.19 -10.44
N SER A 31 8.71 1.62 -11.26
CA SER A 31 10.14 1.33 -11.16
C SER A 31 10.80 1.71 -9.81
N ARG A 32 10.18 2.57 -9.00
CA ARG A 32 10.74 3.08 -7.74
C ARG A 32 10.92 2.02 -6.66
N CYS A 33 9.96 1.12 -6.52
CA CYS A 33 9.96 0.08 -5.48
C CYS A 33 10.39 -1.31 -5.98
N CYS A 34 10.68 -1.48 -7.26
CA CYS A 34 11.07 -2.78 -7.85
C CYS A 34 12.33 -3.40 -7.21
N ASN A 35 13.21 -2.59 -6.65
CA ASN A 35 14.43 -3.07 -5.99
C ASN A 35 14.20 -3.47 -4.52
N VAL A 36 13.04 -3.18 -3.97
CA VAL A 36 12.68 -3.45 -2.57
C VAL A 36 12.02 -4.81 -2.43
N ILE A 37 11.27 -5.21 -3.45
CA ILE A 37 10.65 -6.54 -3.50
C ILE A 37 11.75 -7.55 -3.86
N PRO A 38 11.91 -8.62 -3.07
CA PRO A 38 12.83 -9.68 -3.42
C PRO A 38 12.61 -10.17 -4.85
N LYS A 39 13.69 -10.28 -5.62
CA LYS A 39 13.65 -10.80 -6.99
C LYS A 39 13.10 -12.23 -6.97
N GLY A 40 11.88 -12.39 -7.37
CA GLY A 40 11.17 -13.64 -7.51
C GLY A 40 9.81 -13.31 -8.09
N GLU A 41 9.63 -13.61 -9.37
CA GLU A 41 8.40 -13.46 -10.14
C GLU A 41 7.61 -12.16 -9.93
N ILE A 42 7.82 -11.20 -10.83
CA ILE A 42 7.05 -9.95 -10.93
C ILE A 42 5.51 -10.19 -11.00
N LYS A 43 5.09 -11.41 -11.31
CA LYS A 43 3.66 -11.80 -11.34
C LYS A 43 3.06 -12.05 -9.97
N ASN A 44 3.88 -12.41 -8.97
CA ASN A 44 3.45 -12.64 -7.58
C ASN A 44 4.49 -12.00 -6.64
N PRO A 45 4.37 -10.70 -6.33
CA PRO A 45 5.31 -10.04 -5.43
C PRO A 45 5.31 -10.72 -4.07
N ILE A 46 6.51 -11.04 -3.57
CA ILE A 46 6.66 -11.65 -2.26
C ILE A 46 6.66 -10.52 -1.23
N PHE A 47 5.58 -10.40 -0.47
CA PHE A 47 5.47 -9.40 0.60
C PHE A 47 5.92 -9.93 1.96
N LEU A 48 6.21 -11.22 2.08
CA LEU A 48 6.66 -11.84 3.31
C LEU A 48 7.74 -12.89 3.01
N ARG A 49 8.83 -12.83 3.77
CA ARG A 49 9.80 -13.91 3.95
C ARG A 49 9.86 -14.27 5.42
N GLN A 50 10.28 -15.48 5.76
CA GLN A 50 10.39 -15.88 7.14
C GLN A 50 11.50 -16.90 7.35
N ASP A 51 12.07 -16.87 8.54
CA ASP A 51 12.98 -17.88 9.07
C ASP A 51 12.39 -18.39 10.40
N PRO A 52 11.65 -19.52 10.40
CA PRO A 52 11.02 -20.02 11.60
C PRO A 52 12.00 -20.48 12.68
N GLU A 53 13.21 -20.92 12.29
CA GLU A 53 14.24 -21.36 13.25
C GLU A 53 14.78 -20.18 14.04
N LYS A 54 15.00 -19.04 13.37
CA LYS A 54 15.43 -17.80 14.00
C LYS A 54 14.28 -16.94 14.54
N LYS A 55 13.03 -17.36 14.31
CA LYS A 55 11.83 -16.60 14.64
C LYS A 55 11.85 -15.17 14.03
N ILE A 56 12.09 -15.09 12.73
CA ILE A 56 12.16 -13.83 12.01
C ILE A 56 11.10 -13.80 10.91
N ALA A 57 10.35 -12.71 10.83
CA ALA A 57 9.48 -12.36 9.72
C ALA A 57 10.02 -11.09 9.03
N GLU A 58 10.32 -11.18 7.73
CA GLU A 58 10.69 -10.04 6.89
C GLU A 58 9.45 -9.59 6.11
N VAL A 59 8.95 -8.43 6.44
CA VAL A 59 7.72 -7.83 5.92
C VAL A 59 8.09 -6.73 4.92
N PHE A 60 7.45 -6.76 3.75
CA PHE A 60 7.65 -5.75 2.70
C PHE A 60 6.35 -5.01 2.49
N ILE A 61 6.35 -3.69 2.73
CA ILE A 61 5.18 -2.82 2.61
C ILE A 61 5.44 -1.76 1.56
N ILE A 62 4.58 -1.71 0.56
CA ILE A 62 4.62 -0.70 -0.51
C ILE A 62 3.37 0.14 -0.41
N ALA A 63 3.53 1.42 -0.08
CA ALA A 63 2.44 2.39 -0.15
C ALA A 63 2.16 2.75 -1.61
N THR A 64 0.92 2.94 -1.96
CA THR A 64 0.45 3.25 -3.32
C THR A 64 0.94 2.19 -4.32
N PHE A 65 0.76 0.91 -3.96
CA PHE A 65 1.16 -0.22 -4.80
C PHE A 65 0.43 -0.19 -6.15
N ASP A 66 -0.85 0.15 -6.12
CA ASP A 66 -1.71 0.33 -7.29
C ASP A 66 -2.70 1.49 -7.08
N LYS A 67 -3.69 1.61 -7.96
CA LYS A 67 -4.71 2.68 -7.92
C LYS A 67 -5.89 2.36 -6.99
N SER A 68 -5.92 1.20 -6.34
CA SER A 68 -6.99 0.84 -5.40
C SER A 68 -7.09 1.87 -4.27
N ASN A 69 -8.30 2.09 -3.76
CA ASN A 69 -8.56 3.08 -2.71
C ASN A 69 -7.88 4.45 -2.99
N TYR A 70 -7.91 4.93 -4.24
CA TYR A 70 -7.29 6.20 -4.67
C TYR A 70 -5.78 6.29 -4.38
N GLY A 71 -5.08 5.14 -4.40
CA GLY A 71 -3.65 5.04 -4.05
C GLY A 71 -3.38 4.92 -2.55
N MET A 72 -4.37 5.08 -1.68
CA MET A 72 -4.24 4.88 -0.24
C MET A 72 -4.33 3.38 0.11
N ASN A 73 -3.30 2.64 -0.28
CA ASN A 73 -3.22 1.20 -0.05
C ASN A 73 -1.79 0.78 0.28
N PHE A 74 -1.66 -0.32 1.00
CA PHE A 74 -0.42 -1.05 1.20
C PHE A 74 -0.50 -2.38 0.45
N ASN A 75 0.46 -2.64 -0.44
CA ASN A 75 0.51 -3.89 -1.22
C ASN A 75 -0.76 -4.16 -2.05
N GLY A 76 -1.50 -3.11 -2.44
CA GLY A 76 -2.78 -3.22 -3.13
C GLY A 76 -3.98 -3.53 -2.22
N LEU A 77 -3.78 -3.56 -0.91
CA LEU A 77 -4.81 -3.80 0.10
C LEU A 77 -5.13 -2.54 0.90
N SER A 78 -6.36 -2.41 1.35
CA SER A 78 -6.85 -1.27 2.12
C SER A 78 -7.90 -1.71 3.14
N LYS A 79 -8.27 -0.83 4.07
CA LYS A 79 -9.38 -1.02 5.02
C LYS A 79 -9.30 -2.34 5.82
N SER A 80 -8.08 -2.82 6.06
CA SER A 80 -7.81 -4.10 6.74
C SER A 80 -8.44 -5.33 6.08
N GLU A 81 -8.68 -5.30 4.77
CA GLU A 81 -9.22 -6.45 4.02
C GLU A 81 -8.22 -7.59 3.82
N GLY A 82 -6.96 -7.34 4.10
CA GLY A 82 -5.85 -8.29 4.10
C GLY A 82 -4.71 -7.77 4.97
N GLY A 83 -3.63 -8.55 5.10
CA GLY A 83 -2.49 -8.15 5.92
C GLY A 83 -1.63 -9.33 6.37
N TYR A 84 -1.08 -9.22 7.57
CA TYR A 84 -0.11 -10.18 8.09
C TYR A 84 -0.61 -10.88 9.35
N GLU A 85 -0.37 -12.17 9.42
CA GLU A 85 -0.43 -12.96 10.64
C GLU A 85 0.99 -13.34 11.06
N ILE A 86 1.39 -12.92 12.26
CA ILE A 86 2.76 -13.12 12.77
C ILE A 86 2.70 -13.90 14.10
N PRO A 87 3.57 -14.92 14.28
CA PRO A 87 3.68 -15.58 15.58
C PRO A 87 4.15 -14.61 16.66
N PHE A 88 3.56 -14.71 17.85
CA PHE A 88 3.96 -13.93 19.01
C PHE A 88 5.46 -14.10 19.33
N GLY A 89 6.12 -13.00 19.67
CA GLY A 89 7.53 -12.96 20.04
C GLY A 89 8.52 -13.16 18.88
N TRP A 90 8.05 -13.18 17.63
CA TRP A 90 8.96 -13.16 16.48
C TRP A 90 9.47 -11.75 16.21
N LYS A 91 10.74 -11.65 15.84
CA LYS A 91 11.30 -10.39 15.33
C LYS A 91 10.72 -10.09 13.97
N VAL A 92 10.09 -8.93 13.83
CA VAL A 92 9.53 -8.42 12.57
C VAL A 92 10.46 -7.38 12.01
N LYS A 93 10.99 -7.62 10.81
CA LYS A 93 11.81 -6.67 10.06
C LYS A 93 10.99 -6.11 8.92
N VAL A 94 10.71 -4.81 8.97
CA VAL A 94 9.89 -4.15 7.97
C VAL A 94 10.77 -3.38 7.00
N THR A 95 10.52 -3.58 5.71
CA THR A 95 11.03 -2.74 4.64
C THR A 95 9.85 -2.02 4.01
N PHE A 96 9.80 -0.72 4.18
CA PHE A 96 8.75 0.15 3.65
C PHE A 96 9.25 0.92 2.42
N CYS A 97 8.44 1.00 1.38
CA CYS A 97 8.70 1.85 0.22
C CYS A 97 7.45 2.66 -0.15
N ASN A 98 7.60 3.96 -0.29
CA ASN A 98 6.55 4.81 -0.84
C ASN A 98 6.70 4.90 -2.37
N ASN A 99 5.68 4.41 -3.10
CA ASN A 99 5.64 4.38 -4.56
C ASN A 99 4.94 5.60 -5.17
N SER A 100 4.75 6.67 -4.41
CA SER A 100 4.10 7.90 -4.87
C SER A 100 4.92 9.14 -4.51
N ASP A 101 4.48 10.30 -5.02
CA ASP A 101 5.04 11.60 -4.66
C ASP A 101 4.34 12.22 -3.43
N VAL A 102 3.27 11.59 -2.96
CA VAL A 102 2.55 12.01 -1.74
C VAL A 102 3.24 11.39 -0.53
N PRO A 103 3.42 12.13 0.59
CA PRO A 103 3.97 11.57 1.81
C PRO A 103 3.11 10.43 2.36
N HIS A 104 3.74 9.28 2.60
CA HIS A 104 3.15 8.14 3.28
C HIS A 104 4.14 7.63 4.32
N SER A 105 3.62 6.98 5.34
CA SER A 105 4.40 6.36 6.40
C SER A 105 3.79 5.01 6.75
N VAL A 106 4.44 4.27 7.63
CA VAL A 106 3.83 3.08 8.22
C VAL A 106 4.21 3.00 9.70
N MET A 107 3.23 2.70 10.52
CA MET A 107 3.38 2.45 11.95
C MET A 107 2.42 1.34 12.40
N VAL A 108 2.75 0.69 13.50
CA VAL A 108 1.84 -0.27 14.13
C VAL A 108 1.03 0.42 15.20
N VAL A 109 -0.29 0.26 15.12
CA VAL A 109 -1.26 0.71 16.14
C VAL A 109 -2.32 -0.36 16.34
N GLU A 110 -3.13 -0.24 17.41
CA GLU A 110 -4.32 -1.08 17.59
C GLU A 110 -5.27 -0.97 16.42
N ALA A 111 -5.95 -2.07 16.08
CA ALA A 111 -6.80 -2.14 14.89
C ALA A 111 -7.94 -1.09 14.90
N ASP A 112 -8.59 -0.90 16.05
CA ASP A 112 -9.65 0.07 16.22
C ASP A 112 -9.16 1.54 16.19
N VAL A 113 -7.95 1.78 16.69
CA VAL A 113 -7.27 3.09 16.60
C VAL A 113 -6.97 3.42 15.14
N ALA A 114 -6.44 2.46 14.38
CA ALA A 114 -6.17 2.63 12.96
C ALA A 114 -7.43 2.98 12.15
N GLU A 115 -8.57 2.43 12.53
CA GLU A 115 -9.82 2.65 11.84
C GLU A 115 -10.47 3.99 12.15
N ARG A 116 -10.44 4.40 13.41
CA ARG A 116 -11.27 5.51 13.91
C ARG A 116 -10.53 6.83 14.08
N LYS A 117 -9.22 6.79 14.37
CA LYS A 117 -8.49 8.04 14.63
C LYS A 117 -8.03 8.71 13.34
N ILE A 118 -8.30 10.01 13.25
CA ILE A 118 -7.85 10.87 12.15
C ILE A 118 -6.35 11.14 12.25
N ASN A 119 -5.84 11.28 13.47
CA ASN A 119 -4.43 11.54 13.76
C ASN A 119 -3.94 10.45 14.73
N LEU A 120 -2.99 9.65 14.26
CA LEU A 120 -2.44 8.53 15.05
C LEU A 120 -1.30 8.98 15.98
N GLY A 121 -0.76 10.19 15.78
CA GLY A 121 0.46 10.65 16.47
C GLY A 121 1.72 9.98 15.93
N ASP A 122 2.82 10.12 16.65
CA ASP A 122 4.13 9.59 16.26
C ASP A 122 4.58 8.36 17.07
N THR A 123 3.78 7.94 18.06
CA THR A 123 4.10 6.81 18.95
C THR A 123 3.45 5.52 18.43
N PRO A 124 4.22 4.51 18.02
CA PRO A 124 3.68 3.21 17.62
C PRO A 124 3.26 2.42 18.88
N TYR A 125 2.48 1.34 18.67
CA TYR A 125 2.08 0.44 19.73
C TYR A 125 3.27 -0.37 20.31
N PHE A 126 4.09 -0.97 19.45
CA PHE A 126 5.32 -1.64 19.85
C PHE A 126 6.51 -0.71 19.66
N ASP A 127 7.48 -0.77 20.57
CA ASP A 127 8.68 0.05 20.47
C ASP A 127 9.42 -0.17 19.14
N GLY A 128 9.79 0.92 18.49
CA GLY A 128 10.45 0.89 17.18
C GLY A 128 9.57 0.53 15.98
N ALA A 129 8.29 0.22 16.15
CA ALA A 129 7.40 -0.27 15.09
C ALA A 129 6.86 0.84 14.18
N THR A 130 7.72 1.70 13.66
CA THR A 130 7.33 2.84 12.83
C THR A 130 8.45 3.35 11.93
N THR A 131 8.08 3.96 10.81
CA THR A 131 8.95 4.87 10.06
C THR A 131 9.19 6.17 10.84
N PRO A 132 10.26 6.94 10.58
CA PRO A 132 10.52 8.20 11.26
C PRO A 132 9.39 9.22 11.07
N LYS A 133 8.94 9.85 12.18
CA LYS A 133 7.94 10.93 12.21
C LYS A 133 6.71 10.62 11.33
N PRO A 134 6.00 9.51 11.58
CA PRO A 134 4.96 9.00 10.70
C PRO A 134 3.79 9.97 10.50
N ASN A 135 3.50 10.79 11.52
CA ASN A 135 2.38 11.72 11.51
C ASN A 135 2.69 13.05 10.80
N THR A 136 3.95 13.46 10.74
CA THR A 136 4.30 14.82 10.26
C THR A 136 5.15 14.83 9.01
N LEU A 137 6.16 13.96 8.91
CA LEU A 137 7.10 13.97 7.80
C LEU A 137 6.65 13.04 6.67
N GLY A 138 6.28 11.81 7.02
CA GLY A 138 6.09 10.74 6.06
C GLY A 138 7.36 10.46 5.26
N THR A 139 7.26 9.52 4.33
CA THR A 139 8.36 9.16 3.43
C THR A 139 7.92 9.41 2.00
N THR A 140 8.69 10.20 1.24
CA THR A 140 8.50 10.39 -0.19
C THR A 140 9.66 9.75 -0.94
N SER A 141 9.36 8.82 -1.84
CA SER A 141 10.35 8.21 -2.76
C SER A 141 11.58 7.57 -2.09
N LYS A 142 11.47 7.20 -0.81
CA LYS A 142 12.54 6.55 -0.03
C LYS A 142 12.12 5.16 0.43
N VAL A 143 13.14 4.36 0.71
CA VAL A 143 13.01 3.09 1.41
C VAL A 143 13.38 3.32 2.86
N GLU A 144 12.47 2.98 3.77
CA GLU A 144 12.71 3.01 5.22
C GLU A 144 12.73 1.58 5.76
N LYS A 145 13.50 1.36 6.81
CA LYS A 145 13.58 0.07 7.48
C LYS A 145 13.48 0.27 8.97
N PHE A 146 12.74 -0.61 9.62
CA PHE A 146 12.67 -0.69 11.06
C PHE A 146 12.43 -2.14 11.50
N GLU A 147 12.62 -2.41 12.75
CA GLU A 147 12.34 -3.71 13.33
C GLU A 147 11.71 -3.58 14.71
N PHE A 148 10.90 -4.56 15.07
CA PHE A 148 10.28 -4.66 16.39
C PHE A 148 10.03 -6.12 16.76
N THR A 149 9.77 -6.37 18.03
CA THR A 149 9.35 -7.70 18.50
C THR A 149 8.05 -7.51 19.27
N PRO A 150 6.92 -8.07 18.80
CA PRO A 150 5.66 -7.99 19.52
C PRO A 150 5.78 -8.66 20.89
N ASP A 151 5.50 -7.93 21.95
CA ASP A 151 5.45 -8.37 23.34
C ASP A 151 4.01 -8.60 23.83
N GLU A 152 3.03 -8.38 22.93
CA GLU A 152 1.62 -8.66 23.14
C GLU A 152 1.00 -9.35 21.92
N SER A 153 0.01 -10.22 22.15
CA SER A 153 -0.79 -10.84 21.10
C SER A 153 -2.13 -10.12 20.98
N GLY A 154 -2.63 -9.97 19.75
CA GLY A 154 -3.88 -9.25 19.51
C GLY A 154 -4.03 -8.83 18.06
N GLU A 155 -5.00 -7.94 17.85
CA GLU A 155 -5.33 -7.37 16.54
C GLU A 155 -4.78 -5.95 16.44
N PHE A 156 -3.83 -5.79 15.54
CA PHE A 156 -3.16 -4.53 15.23
C PHE A 156 -3.32 -4.21 13.73
N SER A 157 -2.82 -3.06 13.34
CA SER A 157 -2.72 -2.65 11.94
C SER A 157 -1.35 -2.05 11.64
N PHE A 158 -0.81 -2.37 10.48
CA PHE A 158 0.10 -1.46 9.79
C PHE A 158 -0.75 -0.34 9.19
N ALA A 159 -0.58 0.86 9.67
CA ALA A 159 -1.38 2.02 9.32
C ALA A 159 -0.50 3.17 8.83
N CYS A 160 -0.98 3.94 7.86
CA CYS A 160 -0.33 5.18 7.49
C CYS A 160 -0.55 6.22 8.61
N GLY A 161 0.54 6.67 9.23
CA GLY A 161 0.48 7.66 10.30
C GLY A 161 0.16 9.07 9.82
N PHE A 162 0.29 9.36 8.52
CA PHE A 162 -0.06 10.66 7.97
C PHE A 162 -1.54 10.96 8.21
N PRO A 163 -1.90 12.17 8.72
CA PRO A 163 -3.26 12.47 9.17
C PRO A 163 -4.32 12.13 8.13
N THR A 164 -5.43 11.59 8.56
CA THR A 164 -6.59 11.13 7.78
C THR A 164 -6.37 9.85 6.96
N HIS A 165 -5.14 9.52 6.57
CA HIS A 165 -4.89 8.41 5.63
C HIS A 165 -5.38 7.06 6.18
N SER A 166 -5.06 6.73 7.43
CA SER A 166 -5.51 5.47 8.04
C SER A 166 -7.04 5.39 8.12
N ALA A 167 -7.71 6.42 8.62
CA ALA A 167 -9.17 6.48 8.70
C ALA A 167 -9.82 6.33 7.31
N ASN A 168 -9.17 6.84 6.25
CA ASN A 168 -9.61 6.66 4.85
C ASN A 168 -9.19 5.29 4.25
N GLY A 169 -8.72 4.38 5.07
CA GLY A 169 -8.45 3.00 4.67
C GLY A 169 -7.02 2.67 4.31
N HIS A 170 -6.06 3.59 4.46
CA HIS A 170 -4.65 3.30 4.21
C HIS A 170 -4.05 2.51 5.36
N ARG A 171 -4.53 1.28 5.52
CA ARG A 171 -4.17 0.32 6.56
C ARG A 171 -4.40 -1.12 6.09
N ILE A 172 -3.62 -2.04 6.64
CA ILE A 172 -3.75 -3.49 6.52
C ILE A 172 -3.64 -4.10 7.91
N PHE A 173 -4.25 -5.25 8.15
CA PHE A 173 -4.18 -5.87 9.46
C PHE A 173 -2.80 -6.44 9.77
N LEU A 174 -2.47 -6.50 11.07
CA LEU A 174 -1.35 -7.20 11.65
C LEU A 174 -1.86 -7.98 12.87
N ASN A 175 -2.09 -9.26 12.71
CA ASN A 175 -2.56 -10.12 13.80
C ASN A 175 -1.39 -10.87 14.42
N ILE A 176 -1.17 -10.67 15.72
CA ILE A 176 -0.13 -11.35 16.49
C ILE A 176 -0.78 -12.52 17.27
N LYS A 177 -0.39 -13.74 16.96
CA LYS A 177 -1.02 -14.96 17.47
C LYS A 177 -0.03 -15.88 18.17
N LYS A 178 -0.41 -16.40 19.36
CA LYS A 178 0.44 -17.29 20.18
C LYS A 178 0.55 -18.70 19.64
N ASP A 179 -0.47 -19.16 18.94
CA ASP A 179 -0.60 -20.55 18.42
C ASP A 179 0.01 -20.75 17.04
N LEU A 180 0.39 -19.66 16.35
CA LEU A 180 1.02 -19.75 15.04
C LEU A 180 2.46 -20.28 15.12
N LYS A 181 2.80 -21.13 14.16
CA LYS A 181 4.17 -21.65 13.95
C LYS A 181 4.88 -20.99 12.77
N LYS A 182 4.14 -20.31 11.90
CA LYS A 182 4.65 -19.63 10.70
C LYS A 182 3.91 -18.34 10.48
N ALA A 183 4.59 -17.34 9.96
CA ALA A 183 3.97 -16.10 9.51
C ALA A 183 3.23 -16.32 8.18
N ALA A 184 2.20 -15.52 7.92
CA ALA A 184 1.45 -15.53 6.67
C ALA A 184 1.11 -14.13 6.20
N PHE A 185 1.10 -13.94 4.88
CA PHE A 185 0.49 -12.76 4.23
C PHE A 185 -0.86 -13.18 3.65
N ILE A 186 -1.92 -12.57 4.12
CA ILE A 186 -3.29 -12.92 3.80
C ILE A 186 -3.86 -11.90 2.83
N THR A 187 -4.42 -12.38 1.73
CA THR A 187 -5.17 -11.57 0.77
C THR A 187 -6.63 -11.99 0.78
N PRO A 188 -7.59 -11.07 0.51
CA PRO A 188 -8.97 -11.46 0.34
C PRO A 188 -9.09 -12.53 -0.75
N GLU A 189 -9.88 -13.56 -0.53
CA GLU A 189 -10.22 -14.49 -1.61
C GLU A 189 -10.86 -13.66 -2.73
N LYS A 190 -10.19 -13.62 -3.88
CA LYS A 190 -10.81 -13.07 -5.09
C LYS A 190 -12.08 -13.88 -5.31
N ASN A 191 -13.25 -13.22 -5.16
CA ASN A 191 -14.57 -13.80 -5.30
C ASN A 191 -14.58 -14.89 -6.40
N LYS A 192 -14.56 -16.16 -6.00
CA LYS A 192 -15.01 -17.24 -6.88
C LYS A 192 -16.46 -16.90 -7.18
N PRO A 193 -16.89 -16.81 -8.46
CA PRO A 193 -18.28 -16.67 -8.77
C PRO A 193 -19.01 -17.80 -8.03
N LYS A 194 -19.99 -17.43 -7.19
CA LYS A 194 -20.85 -18.43 -6.53
C LYS A 194 -21.40 -19.30 -7.65
N ALA A 195 -21.04 -20.59 -7.64
CA ALA A 195 -21.69 -21.56 -8.50
C ALA A 195 -23.21 -21.46 -8.25
N LYS A 196 -23.94 -21.13 -9.31
CA LYS A 196 -25.41 -21.12 -9.28
C LYS A 196 -25.90 -22.56 -9.26
#